data_28dee3ab7697bf979db36863637ed96f
#
_entry.id   28dee3ab7697bf979db36863637ed96f
#
_cell.length_a   1.000
_cell.length_b   1.000
_cell.length_c   1.000
_cell.angle_alpha   90.00
_cell.angle_beta   90.00
_cell.angle_gamma   90.00
#
_symmetry.space_group_name_H-M   'P 1'
#
loop_
_entity.id
_entity.type
_entity.pdbx_description
1 polymer ?
#
loop_
_entity_poly.entity_id
_entity_poly.type
_entity_poly.pdbx_seq_one_letter_code
_entity_poly.pdbx_strand_id
1 'polypeptide(L)'
;MMKPLAPVLVTPPAAMPVDLADVKTLARVDGTDEDVLIHDFCRAAVAYLDGWSGILGRCLVTQVWDQSFDGFPASDRLRLPFPNVTAATITYRDGADQVQTLTSGWSVVSDDAGSVIVLQDGLSWPATAMRADAVTVRMTAGYGGPAQVPPSLKLAIRLKAAALYDDRTGHEKPSAMFEALIAPYRRVTP
;
A
#
# COMPACT_ATOMS: atom_id res chain seq x y z
N MET A 1 24.30 6.68 -2.78
CA MET A 1 22.83 6.93 -2.78
C MET A 1 22.18 5.61 -2.39
N MET A 2 21.39 5.58 -1.32
CA MET A 2 20.66 4.39 -0.84
C MET A 2 19.73 3.87 -1.95
N LYS A 3 19.74 2.55 -2.17
CA LYS A 3 18.88 1.90 -3.19
C LYS A 3 17.83 1.04 -2.52
N PRO A 4 16.54 1.32 -2.74
CA PRO A 4 15.47 0.45 -2.27
C PRO A 4 15.32 -0.76 -3.20
N LEU A 5 15.03 -1.92 -2.62
CA LEU A 5 14.45 -3.05 -3.33
C LEU A 5 12.92 -2.87 -3.43
N ALA A 6 12.26 -3.60 -4.32
CA ALA A 6 10.81 -3.59 -4.38
C ALA A 6 10.21 -4.09 -3.05
N PRO A 7 9.16 -3.45 -2.53
CA PRO A 7 8.47 -3.94 -1.34
C PRO A 7 7.86 -5.32 -1.56
N VAL A 8 7.87 -6.14 -0.50
CA VAL A 8 7.32 -7.49 -0.49
C VAL A 8 6.15 -7.56 0.50
N LEU A 9 5.00 -8.05 0.04
CA LEU A 9 3.83 -8.26 0.89
C LEU A 9 4.09 -9.43 1.86
N VAL A 10 3.98 -9.14 3.16
CA VAL A 10 4.16 -10.14 4.24
C VAL A 10 2.82 -10.64 4.73
N THR A 11 1.89 -9.72 5.01
CA THR A 11 0.53 -10.06 5.44
C THR A 11 -0.47 -9.32 4.57
N PRO A 12 -1.28 -10.04 3.78
CA PRO A 12 -2.31 -9.44 2.96
C PRO A 12 -3.43 -8.85 3.83
N PRO A 13 -4.29 -7.99 3.24
CA PRO A 13 -5.45 -7.46 3.95
C PRO A 13 -6.40 -8.58 4.38
N ALA A 14 -6.93 -8.48 5.61
CA ALA A 14 -7.79 -9.50 6.19
C ALA A 14 -9.20 -9.56 5.55
N ALA A 15 -9.62 -8.48 4.86
CA ALA A 15 -10.92 -8.38 4.23
C ALA A 15 -10.88 -7.44 3.01
N MET A 16 -11.87 -7.58 2.15
CA MET A 16 -12.11 -6.69 1.03
C MET A 16 -12.61 -5.32 1.51
N PRO A 17 -12.24 -4.21 0.86
CA PRO A 17 -12.70 -2.87 1.22
C PRO A 17 -14.18 -2.61 0.86
N VAL A 18 -14.81 -3.49 0.08
CA VAL A 18 -16.21 -3.41 -0.38
C VAL A 18 -16.88 -4.76 -0.26
N ASP A 19 -18.20 -4.74 -0.02
CA ASP A 19 -19.01 -5.93 0.02
C ASP A 19 -19.50 -6.33 -1.38
N LEU A 20 -19.64 -7.63 -1.62
CA LEU A 20 -20.16 -8.18 -2.88
C LEU A 20 -21.58 -7.65 -3.16
N ALA A 21 -22.44 -7.59 -2.13
CA ALA A 21 -23.81 -7.11 -2.25
C ALA A 21 -23.89 -5.67 -2.80
N ASP A 22 -22.97 -4.80 -2.39
CA ASP A 22 -22.89 -3.42 -2.87
C ASP A 22 -22.57 -3.36 -4.37
N VAL A 23 -21.67 -4.24 -4.84
CA VAL A 23 -21.30 -4.31 -6.26
C VAL A 23 -22.46 -4.87 -7.09
N LYS A 24 -23.12 -5.91 -6.61
CA LYS A 24 -24.32 -6.50 -7.25
C LYS A 24 -25.43 -5.45 -7.40
N THR A 25 -25.69 -4.67 -6.34
CA THR A 25 -26.67 -3.59 -6.39
C THR A 25 -26.32 -2.57 -7.50
N LEU A 26 -25.05 -2.19 -7.63
CA LEU A 26 -24.62 -1.25 -8.64
C LEU A 26 -24.70 -1.85 -10.07
N ALA A 27 -24.33 -3.12 -10.21
CA ALA A 27 -24.40 -3.88 -11.47
C ALA A 27 -25.83 -4.37 -11.81
N ARG A 28 -26.83 -4.11 -10.93
CA ARG A 28 -28.23 -4.57 -11.09
C ARG A 28 -28.37 -6.08 -11.28
N VAL A 29 -27.57 -6.83 -10.52
CA VAL A 29 -27.59 -8.30 -10.53
C VAL A 29 -28.36 -8.82 -9.35
N ASP A 30 -29.43 -9.54 -9.63
CA ASP A 30 -30.19 -10.29 -8.65
C ASP A 30 -29.78 -11.78 -8.73
N GLY A 31 -29.92 -12.52 -7.63
CA GLY A 31 -29.53 -13.95 -7.60
C GLY A 31 -28.05 -14.15 -7.27
N THR A 32 -27.62 -15.41 -7.23
CA THR A 32 -26.28 -15.82 -6.74
C THR A 32 -25.43 -16.55 -7.79
N ASP A 33 -25.97 -16.80 -8.98
CA ASP A 33 -25.34 -17.64 -10.01
C ASP A 33 -23.99 -17.07 -10.49
N GLU A 34 -23.84 -15.74 -10.46
CA GLU A 34 -22.63 -15.05 -10.91
C GLU A 34 -21.77 -14.49 -9.75
N ASP A 35 -22.06 -14.84 -8.50
CA ASP A 35 -21.36 -14.30 -7.33
C ASP A 35 -19.85 -14.51 -7.38
N VAL A 36 -19.40 -15.68 -7.83
CA VAL A 36 -17.97 -15.99 -7.96
C VAL A 36 -17.32 -15.05 -8.99
N LEU A 37 -17.95 -14.86 -10.14
CA LEU A 37 -17.44 -14.00 -11.20
C LEU A 37 -17.37 -12.52 -10.74
N ILE A 38 -18.45 -12.04 -10.12
CA ILE A 38 -18.50 -10.66 -9.60
C ILE A 38 -17.43 -10.45 -8.49
N HIS A 39 -17.24 -11.47 -7.63
CA HIS A 39 -16.18 -11.43 -6.62
C HIS A 39 -14.78 -11.34 -7.26
N ASP A 40 -14.53 -12.03 -8.36
CA ASP A 40 -13.25 -11.92 -9.07
C ASP A 40 -13.06 -10.54 -9.69
N PHE A 41 -14.11 -9.93 -10.25
CA PHE A 41 -14.04 -8.53 -10.70
C PHE A 41 -13.81 -7.55 -9.55
N CYS A 42 -14.40 -7.80 -8.37
CA CYS A 42 -14.09 -7.01 -7.17
C CYS A 42 -12.60 -7.10 -6.81
N ARG A 43 -12.04 -8.31 -6.80
CA ARG A 43 -10.60 -8.53 -6.52
C ARG A 43 -9.72 -7.82 -7.55
N ALA A 44 -10.06 -7.90 -8.83
CA ALA A 44 -9.35 -7.21 -9.89
C ALA A 44 -9.42 -5.68 -9.73
N ALA A 45 -10.58 -5.14 -9.39
CA ALA A 45 -10.77 -3.72 -9.14
C ALA A 45 -9.97 -3.22 -7.93
N VAL A 46 -9.91 -4.03 -6.86
CA VAL A 46 -9.07 -3.73 -5.68
C VAL A 46 -7.60 -3.78 -6.06
N ALA A 47 -7.13 -4.86 -6.70
CA ALA A 47 -5.74 -5.02 -7.10
C ALA A 47 -5.25 -3.89 -8.05
N TYR A 48 -6.14 -3.33 -8.86
CA TYR A 48 -5.84 -2.19 -9.71
C TYR A 48 -5.53 -0.91 -8.91
N LEU A 49 -6.09 -0.74 -7.72
CA LEU A 49 -5.93 0.46 -6.89
C LEU A 49 -4.95 0.28 -5.73
N ASP A 50 -4.88 -0.92 -5.15
CA ASP A 50 -4.27 -1.23 -3.85
C ASP A 50 -2.82 -1.69 -3.94
N GLY A 51 -2.04 -1.36 -2.91
CA GLY A 51 -0.69 -1.85 -2.70
C GLY A 51 0.37 -1.22 -3.61
N TRP A 52 1.50 -1.93 -3.70
CA TRP A 52 2.67 -1.46 -4.45
C TRP A 52 2.44 -1.39 -5.97
N SER A 53 1.77 -2.39 -6.52
CA SER A 53 1.44 -2.46 -7.95
C SER A 53 0.17 -1.70 -8.33
N GLY A 54 -0.60 -1.25 -7.35
CA GLY A 54 -1.82 -0.47 -7.58
C GLY A 54 -1.51 0.96 -8.02
N ILE A 55 -2.36 1.54 -8.86
CA ILE A 55 -2.13 2.88 -9.42
C ILE A 55 -2.13 4.00 -8.38
N LEU A 56 -2.61 3.76 -7.16
CA LEU A 56 -2.62 4.75 -6.08
C LEU A 56 -1.32 4.74 -5.26
N GLY A 57 -0.49 3.68 -5.33
CA GLY A 57 0.72 3.54 -4.55
C GLY A 57 0.46 3.58 -3.03
N ARG A 58 -0.67 3.04 -2.57
CA ARG A 58 -1.07 3.01 -1.15
C ARG A 58 -1.83 1.74 -0.81
N CYS A 59 -1.81 1.37 0.47
CA CYS A 59 -2.61 0.27 1.00
C CYS A 59 -4.01 0.80 1.39
N LEU A 60 -5.05 0.11 0.97
CA LEU A 60 -6.44 0.46 1.29
C LEU A 60 -6.83 -0.10 2.66
N VAL A 61 -6.94 -1.40 2.79
CA VAL A 61 -7.09 -2.08 4.07
C VAL A 61 -5.71 -2.35 4.65
N THR A 62 -5.60 -2.42 5.96
CA THR A 62 -4.32 -2.67 6.65
C THR A 62 -3.61 -3.93 6.14
N GLN A 63 -2.34 -3.78 5.82
CA GLN A 63 -1.43 -4.82 5.30
C GLN A 63 -0.05 -4.63 5.91
N VAL A 64 0.76 -5.70 5.89
CA VAL A 64 2.15 -5.65 6.33
C VAL A 64 3.07 -5.89 5.16
N TRP A 65 4.07 -5.03 5.02
CA TRP A 65 5.05 -5.06 3.94
C TRP A 65 6.46 -4.97 4.49
N ASP A 66 7.39 -5.65 3.84
CA ASP A 66 8.82 -5.47 4.05
C ASP A 66 9.43 -4.71 2.87
N GLN A 67 10.27 -3.75 3.17
CA GLN A 67 11.13 -3.13 2.18
C GLN A 67 12.57 -3.16 2.63
N SER A 68 13.46 -3.65 1.75
CA SER A 68 14.89 -3.69 2.02
C SER A 68 15.63 -2.60 1.25
N PHE A 69 16.77 -2.18 1.82
CA PHE A 69 17.67 -1.17 1.29
C PHE A 69 19.11 -1.64 1.44
N ASP A 70 20.00 -1.14 0.59
CA ASP A 70 21.44 -1.43 0.63
C ASP A 70 22.20 -0.74 1.78
N GLY A 71 21.52 0.03 2.61
CA GLY A 71 22.02 0.74 3.77
C GLY A 71 21.05 1.80 4.26
N PHE A 72 21.46 2.55 5.26
CA PHE A 72 20.73 3.73 5.71
C PHE A 72 21.04 4.96 4.84
N PRO A 73 20.12 5.94 4.77
CA PRO A 73 20.39 7.19 4.05
C PRO A 73 21.46 8.04 4.77
N ALA A 74 22.09 8.95 4.03
CA ALA A 74 23.00 9.92 4.63
C ALA A 74 22.28 11.01 5.43
N SER A 75 20.98 11.20 5.20
CA SER A 75 20.12 12.11 5.96
C SER A 75 19.52 11.40 7.18
N ASP A 76 18.92 12.17 8.07
CA ASP A 76 18.11 11.69 9.20
C ASP A 76 16.77 11.05 8.80
N ARG A 77 16.43 11.02 7.48
CA ARG A 77 15.12 10.63 6.94
C ARG A 77 15.20 9.43 6.05
N LEU A 78 14.48 8.35 6.41
CA LEU A 78 14.28 7.16 5.60
C LEU A 78 12.84 7.14 5.05
N ARG A 79 12.67 7.39 3.76
CA ARG A 79 11.33 7.42 3.13
C ARG A 79 10.80 6.02 2.93
N LEU A 80 9.50 5.87 3.24
CA LEU A 80 8.77 4.62 3.09
C LEU A 80 7.95 4.59 1.78
N PRO A 81 7.68 3.38 1.24
CA PRO A 81 6.99 3.22 -0.04
C PRO A 81 5.51 3.59 0.02
N PHE A 82 4.89 3.57 1.21
CA PHE A 82 3.47 3.82 1.38
C PHE A 82 3.21 5.02 2.29
N PRO A 83 2.12 5.77 2.06
CA PRO A 83 1.52 6.65 3.05
C PRO A 83 0.75 5.84 4.09
N ASN A 84 0.30 6.50 5.16
CA ASN A 84 -0.53 5.92 6.23
C ASN A 84 0.15 4.70 6.90
N VAL A 85 1.47 4.77 7.09
CA VAL A 85 2.19 3.78 7.90
C VAL A 85 1.90 4.08 9.37
N THR A 86 1.32 3.11 10.07
CA THR A 86 0.92 3.21 11.48
C THR A 86 1.93 2.58 12.43
N ALA A 87 2.73 1.63 11.95
CA ALA A 87 3.79 1.00 12.72
C ALA A 87 4.93 0.58 11.79
N ALA A 88 6.15 0.61 12.32
CA ALA A 88 7.33 0.12 11.62
C ALA A 88 8.27 -0.61 12.60
N THR A 89 9.04 -1.56 12.07
CA THR A 89 10.16 -2.21 12.75
C THR A 89 11.35 -2.17 11.80
N ILE A 90 12.51 -1.74 12.31
CA ILE A 90 13.74 -1.63 11.53
C ILE A 90 14.70 -2.71 12.00
N THR A 91 15.08 -3.59 11.09
CA THR A 91 16.17 -4.54 11.28
C THR A 91 17.30 -4.21 10.31
N TYR A 92 18.52 -4.43 10.72
CA TYR A 92 19.68 -4.20 9.86
C TYR A 92 20.78 -5.22 10.15
N ARG A 93 21.69 -5.38 9.22
CA ARG A 93 22.92 -6.16 9.38
C ARG A 93 24.06 -5.21 9.66
N ASP A 94 24.72 -5.45 10.81
CA ASP A 94 25.87 -4.64 11.22
C ASP A 94 27.14 -5.01 10.40
N GLY A 95 28.27 -4.33 10.68
CA GLY A 95 29.52 -4.55 9.98
C GLY A 95 30.09 -5.97 10.10
N ALA A 96 29.60 -6.77 11.05
CA ALA A 96 29.93 -8.19 11.22
C ALA A 96 28.88 -9.13 10.61
N ASP A 97 27.95 -8.59 9.81
CA ASP A 97 26.81 -9.30 9.18
C ASP A 97 25.84 -9.94 10.18
N GLN A 98 25.80 -9.42 11.44
CA GLN A 98 24.85 -9.87 12.44
C GLN A 98 23.55 -9.06 12.34
N VAL A 99 22.40 -9.74 12.52
CA VAL A 99 21.09 -9.08 12.51
C VAL A 99 20.89 -8.30 13.80
N GLN A 100 20.62 -7.02 13.67
CA GLN A 100 20.31 -6.09 14.75
C GLN A 100 18.91 -5.49 14.54
N THR A 101 18.29 -5.05 15.64
CA THR A 101 17.01 -4.32 15.58
C THR A 101 17.22 -2.92 16.16
N LEU A 102 16.80 -1.90 15.41
CA LEU A 102 16.80 -0.52 15.88
C LEU A 102 15.52 -0.25 16.66
N THR A 103 15.59 -0.33 17.98
CA THR A 103 14.43 -0.33 18.88
C THR A 103 13.95 1.07 19.30
N SER A 104 14.79 2.11 19.19
CA SER A 104 14.50 3.46 19.67
C SER A 104 15.30 4.52 18.89
N GLY A 105 15.05 5.78 19.19
CA GLY A 105 15.76 6.91 18.58
C GLY A 105 15.19 7.33 17.23
N TRP A 106 14.00 6.91 16.85
CA TRP A 106 13.32 7.26 15.61
C TRP A 106 11.80 7.29 15.79
N SER A 107 11.12 7.92 14.85
CA SER A 107 9.65 7.94 14.76
C SER A 107 9.18 7.89 13.32
N VAL A 108 7.94 7.42 13.12
CA VAL A 108 7.26 7.52 11.81
C VAL A 108 6.46 8.81 11.80
N VAL A 109 6.70 9.64 10.80
CA VAL A 109 5.92 10.86 10.55
C VAL A 109 5.36 10.83 9.14
N SER A 110 4.29 11.58 8.89
CA SER A 110 3.72 11.75 7.55
C SER A 110 4.01 13.16 7.05
N ASP A 111 4.39 13.26 5.79
CA ASP A 111 4.54 14.51 5.06
C ASP A 111 3.68 14.47 3.78
N ASP A 112 3.76 15.51 2.95
CA ASP A 112 2.98 15.62 1.69
C ASP A 112 3.28 14.48 0.70
N ALA A 113 4.47 13.88 0.78
CA ALA A 113 4.89 12.78 -0.09
C ALA A 113 4.60 11.39 0.52
N GLY A 114 4.13 11.29 1.76
CA GLY A 114 3.75 10.03 2.41
C GLY A 114 4.37 9.82 3.78
N SER A 115 4.76 8.59 4.11
CA SER A 115 5.38 8.27 5.41
C SER A 115 6.91 8.28 5.33
N VAL A 116 7.54 8.73 6.40
CA VAL A 116 8.99 8.77 6.53
C VAL A 116 9.38 8.42 7.97
N ILE A 117 10.43 7.63 8.12
CA ILE A 117 11.08 7.41 9.41
C ILE A 117 12.11 8.53 9.59
N VAL A 118 12.06 9.20 10.74
CA VAL A 118 12.96 10.29 11.09
C VAL A 118 13.72 9.92 12.36
N LEU A 119 15.04 10.08 12.35
CA LEU A 119 15.87 9.98 13.55
C LEU A 119 15.62 11.16 14.48
N GLN A 120 15.79 10.92 15.77
CA GLN A 120 15.83 11.98 16.77
C GLN A 120 17.11 12.81 16.63
N ASP A 121 17.02 14.08 16.99
CA ASP A 121 18.15 15.01 16.92
C ASP A 121 19.38 14.48 17.66
N GLY A 122 20.54 14.64 17.04
CA GLY A 122 21.82 14.22 17.59
C GLY A 122 22.14 12.73 17.43
N LEU A 123 21.22 11.93 16.87
CA LEU A 123 21.48 10.53 16.55
C LEU A 123 21.94 10.35 15.10
N SER A 124 22.66 9.25 14.87
CA SER A 124 23.10 8.82 13.56
C SER A 124 22.65 7.39 13.28
N TRP A 125 22.41 7.07 12.03
CA TRP A 125 22.16 5.70 11.63
C TRP A 125 23.37 4.81 11.92
N PRO A 126 23.17 3.57 12.38
CA PRO A 126 24.27 2.63 12.57
C PRO A 126 24.95 2.24 11.25
N ALA A 127 26.22 1.82 11.34
CA ALA A 127 26.92 1.26 10.20
C ALA A 127 26.32 -0.09 9.82
N THR A 128 26.26 -0.36 8.51
CA THR A 128 25.69 -1.60 7.97
C THR A 128 26.69 -2.41 7.16
N ALA A 129 26.45 -3.71 7.01
CA ALA A 129 27.16 -4.56 6.08
C ALA A 129 26.95 -4.07 4.63
N MET A 130 27.93 -4.34 3.74
CA MET A 130 27.83 -4.02 2.31
C MET A 130 27.03 -5.09 1.57
N ARG A 131 25.70 -4.92 1.54
CA ARG A 131 24.80 -5.85 0.86
C ARG A 131 23.53 -5.15 0.41
N ALA A 132 22.83 -5.71 -0.58
CA ALA A 132 21.63 -5.09 -1.17
C ALA A 132 20.42 -5.05 -0.20
N ASP A 133 20.41 -5.89 0.83
CA ASP A 133 19.37 -6.03 1.86
C ASP A 133 19.91 -5.74 3.27
N ALA A 134 20.86 -4.80 3.37
CA ALA A 134 21.51 -4.45 4.63
C ALA A 134 20.54 -3.91 5.69
N VAL A 135 19.47 -3.23 5.27
CA VAL A 135 18.41 -2.69 6.13
C VAL A 135 17.08 -3.21 5.63
N THR A 136 16.23 -3.69 6.53
CA THR A 136 14.85 -4.09 6.22
C THR A 136 13.89 -3.37 7.16
N VAL A 137 12.91 -2.68 6.57
CA VAL A 137 11.82 -2.04 7.28
C VAL A 137 10.55 -2.85 7.07
N ARG A 138 10.05 -3.47 8.13
CA ARG A 138 8.70 -4.05 8.18
C ARG A 138 7.74 -2.96 8.59
N MET A 139 6.69 -2.75 7.81
CA MET A 139 5.73 -1.68 8.05
C MET A 139 4.29 -2.17 7.94
N THR A 140 3.44 -1.63 8.81
CA THR A 140 1.99 -1.78 8.74
C THR A 140 1.42 -0.52 8.10
N ALA A 141 0.76 -0.65 6.95
CA ALA A 141 0.21 0.47 6.20
C ALA A 141 -1.25 0.22 5.81
N GLY A 142 -2.02 1.29 5.66
CA GLY A 142 -3.42 1.27 5.25
C GLY A 142 -4.28 2.23 6.07
N TYR A 143 -5.56 2.32 5.70
CA TYR A 143 -6.52 3.16 6.41
C TYR A 143 -7.07 2.51 7.69
N GLY A 144 -6.86 1.21 7.88
CA GLY A 144 -7.47 0.40 8.94
C GLY A 144 -8.26 -0.77 8.35
N GLY A 145 -9.39 -1.12 8.95
CA GLY A 145 -10.32 -2.10 8.38
C GLY A 145 -11.13 -1.54 7.21
N PRO A 146 -12.03 -2.35 6.59
CA PRO A 146 -12.87 -1.93 5.47
C PRO A 146 -13.70 -0.66 5.75
N ALA A 147 -14.14 -0.47 7.00
CA ALA A 147 -14.95 0.69 7.40
C ALA A 147 -14.18 2.02 7.30
N GLN A 148 -12.87 2.02 7.52
CA GLN A 148 -11.99 3.19 7.52
C GLN A 148 -11.52 3.60 6.12
N VAL A 149 -11.71 2.74 5.11
CA VAL A 149 -11.39 3.10 3.72
C VAL A 149 -12.31 4.22 3.24
N PRO A 150 -11.77 5.32 2.67
CA PRO A 150 -12.57 6.46 2.23
C PRO A 150 -13.74 6.07 1.32
N PRO A 151 -14.94 6.66 1.51
CA PRO A 151 -16.13 6.31 0.73
C PRO A 151 -15.95 6.49 -0.78
N SER A 152 -15.19 7.50 -1.22
CA SER A 152 -14.87 7.73 -2.63
C SER A 152 -14.06 6.59 -3.24
N LEU A 153 -13.09 6.02 -2.50
CA LEU A 153 -12.32 4.85 -2.96
C LEU A 153 -13.19 3.59 -3.00
N LYS A 154 -14.08 3.39 -2.02
CA LYS A 154 -15.05 2.29 -2.07
C LYS A 154 -15.98 2.39 -3.27
N LEU A 155 -16.48 3.60 -3.55
CA LEU A 155 -17.32 3.83 -4.74
C LEU A 155 -16.53 3.60 -6.04
N ALA A 156 -15.28 4.05 -6.11
CA ALA A 156 -14.42 3.80 -7.26
C ALA A 156 -14.20 2.29 -7.52
N ILE A 157 -13.96 1.50 -6.46
CA ILE A 157 -13.83 0.04 -6.58
C ILE A 157 -15.11 -0.58 -7.12
N ARG A 158 -16.29 -0.19 -6.57
CA ARG A 158 -17.58 -0.71 -7.01
C ARG A 158 -17.87 -0.36 -8.48
N LEU A 159 -17.59 0.88 -8.88
CA LEU A 159 -17.73 1.31 -10.29
C LEU A 159 -16.82 0.52 -11.21
N LYS A 160 -15.55 0.32 -10.82
CA LYS A 160 -14.60 -0.47 -11.61
C LYS A 160 -15.01 -1.92 -11.73
N ALA A 161 -15.48 -2.54 -10.64
CA ALA A 161 -15.94 -3.92 -10.64
C ALA A 161 -17.21 -4.09 -11.50
N ALA A 162 -18.17 -3.18 -11.40
CA ALA A 162 -19.38 -3.19 -12.23
C ALA A 162 -19.05 -3.00 -13.72
N ALA A 163 -18.16 -2.07 -14.05
CA ALA A 163 -17.71 -1.86 -15.43
C ALA A 163 -17.03 -3.11 -16.01
N LEU A 164 -16.20 -3.81 -15.23
CA LEU A 164 -15.61 -5.10 -15.66
C LEU A 164 -16.65 -6.20 -15.86
N TYR A 165 -17.74 -6.16 -15.09
CA TYR A 165 -18.85 -7.09 -15.26
C TYR A 165 -19.65 -6.80 -16.54
N ASP A 166 -19.94 -5.52 -16.81
CA ASP A 166 -20.72 -5.09 -17.98
C ASP A 166 -19.93 -5.28 -19.29
N ASP A 167 -18.64 -4.92 -19.28
CA ASP A 167 -17.74 -5.10 -20.43
C ASP A 167 -16.68 -6.18 -20.16
N ARG A 168 -17.12 -7.44 -20.29
CA ARG A 168 -16.24 -8.61 -20.15
C ARG A 168 -15.16 -8.69 -21.25
N THR A 169 -15.25 -7.85 -22.27
CA THR A 169 -14.30 -7.80 -23.41
C THR A 169 -13.19 -6.79 -23.21
N GLY A 170 -13.29 -5.91 -22.18
CA GLY A 170 -12.24 -4.98 -21.78
C GLY A 170 -12.06 -3.77 -22.70
N HIS A 171 -13.08 -3.39 -23.47
CA HIS A 171 -13.04 -2.23 -24.38
C HIS A 171 -13.38 -0.91 -23.68
N GLU A 172 -13.96 -0.97 -22.47
CA GLU A 172 -14.44 0.22 -21.79
C GLU A 172 -13.29 1.05 -21.21
N LYS A 173 -13.29 2.35 -21.52
CA LYS A 173 -12.36 3.31 -20.90
C LYS A 173 -12.82 3.63 -19.48
N PRO A 174 -11.89 3.90 -18.54
CA PRO A 174 -12.25 4.38 -17.22
C PRO A 174 -13.17 5.59 -17.32
N SER A 175 -14.30 5.58 -16.59
CA SER A 175 -15.23 6.70 -16.61
C SER A 175 -14.61 7.95 -15.97
N ALA A 176 -15.01 9.15 -16.43
CA ALA A 176 -14.57 10.40 -15.84
C ALA A 176 -14.91 10.47 -14.33
N MET A 177 -16.01 9.84 -13.91
CA MET A 177 -16.41 9.73 -12.51
C MET A 177 -15.41 8.90 -11.72
N PHE A 178 -14.98 7.74 -12.23
CA PHE A 178 -13.96 6.92 -11.58
C PHE A 178 -12.66 7.72 -11.39
N GLU A 179 -12.18 8.39 -12.43
CA GLU A 179 -10.96 9.21 -12.37
C GLU A 179 -11.07 10.34 -11.33
N ALA A 180 -12.19 11.03 -11.28
CA ALA A 180 -12.44 12.09 -10.30
C ALA A 180 -12.43 11.58 -8.86
N LEU A 181 -12.95 10.38 -8.61
CA LEU A 181 -12.97 9.76 -7.27
C LEU A 181 -11.60 9.38 -6.75
N ILE A 182 -10.69 8.95 -7.62
CA ILE A 182 -9.36 8.49 -7.24
C ILE A 182 -8.29 9.59 -7.31
N ALA A 183 -8.53 10.67 -8.07
CA ALA A 183 -7.55 11.73 -8.27
C ALA A 183 -6.93 12.29 -6.98
N PRO A 184 -7.70 12.59 -5.90
CA PRO A 184 -7.14 13.11 -4.65
C PRO A 184 -6.22 12.12 -3.91
N TYR A 185 -6.27 10.83 -4.28
CA TYR A 185 -5.53 9.77 -3.61
C TYR A 185 -4.33 9.28 -4.41
N ARG A 186 -4.17 9.71 -5.65
CA ARG A 186 -2.98 9.40 -6.44
C ARG A 186 -1.75 10.05 -5.82
N ARG A 187 -0.71 9.25 -5.64
CA ARG A 187 0.58 9.80 -5.23
C ARG A 187 1.28 10.40 -6.44
N VAL A 188 1.73 11.63 -6.30
CA VAL A 188 2.74 12.18 -7.19
C VAL A 188 4.08 11.64 -6.67
N THR A 189 4.63 10.64 -7.35
CA THR A 189 6.01 10.20 -7.05
C THR A 189 6.95 11.29 -7.54
N PRO A 190 7.79 11.88 -6.66
CA PRO A 190 8.75 12.88 -7.06
C PRO A 190 9.81 12.32 -7.99
#